data_a8aa22bbf5fdaca47109e52ee58fffc8
#
_entry.id   a8aa22bbf5fdaca47109e52ee58fffc8
#
_cell.length_a   1.000
_cell.length_b   1.000
_cell.length_c   1.000
_cell.angle_alpha   90.00
_cell.angle_beta   90.00
_cell.angle_gamma   90.00
#
_symmetry.space_group_name_H-M   'P 1'
#
loop_
_entity.id
_entity.type
_entity.pdbx_description
1 polymer ?
#
loop_
_entity_poly.entity_id
_entity_poly.type
_entity_poly.pdbx_seq_one_letter_code
_entity_poly.pdbx_strand_id
1 'polypeptide(L)'
;MSETADASHSPTLPLPPPKNTFQRIAGVLFAPASTFEDIARKPDVLVPMLLILVIGYINTFLMMPRMDWNAVSEAQIEAIKAKNPQMTDADLERVSRMTQAFGKVAGWFGPLFGIVWWLIMAGVLLLAFRLMGGQGTFKQALSTVLYSWIPMVIYYIVVTIVAVGRGKIDPTHMVTVVKSNPAFLVDMKEQPILFSLLSNFDVFTIWMLVLLIIGCAAFSKTSRAKAAAIVLSLWAVMILIKTAFAAMAAAKMKVKTT
;
A
#
# COMPACT_ATOMS: atom_id res chain seq x y z
N MET A 1 49.36 -43.93 -22.16
CA MET A 1 48.12 -43.36 -22.68
C MET A 1 47.12 -43.38 -21.51
N SER A 2 47.00 -42.26 -20.84
CA SER A 2 46.13 -42.08 -19.68
C SER A 2 44.97 -41.24 -20.16
N GLU A 3 43.80 -41.89 -20.25
CA GLU A 3 42.53 -41.29 -20.65
C GLU A 3 41.97 -40.54 -19.44
N THR A 4 42.14 -39.21 -19.44
CA THR A 4 41.48 -38.33 -18.43
C THR A 4 40.01 -38.29 -18.72
N ALA A 5 39.22 -39.04 -17.93
CA ALA A 5 37.75 -38.95 -17.94
C ALA A 5 37.33 -37.55 -17.56
N ASP A 6 36.71 -36.83 -18.51
CA ASP A 6 36.05 -35.53 -18.33
C ASP A 6 34.79 -35.71 -17.49
N ALA A 7 34.95 -35.45 -16.17
CA ALA A 7 33.90 -35.59 -15.16
C ALA A 7 33.24 -34.26 -14.82
N SER A 8 32.67 -33.54 -15.81
CA SER A 8 32.02 -32.23 -15.53
C SER A 8 30.73 -31.90 -16.33
N HIS A 9 29.94 -32.92 -16.70
CA HIS A 9 28.58 -32.67 -17.16
C HIS A 9 27.58 -33.32 -16.21
N SER A 10 27.36 -32.67 -15.06
CA SER A 10 26.12 -32.90 -14.30
C SER A 10 24.94 -32.44 -15.15
N PRO A 11 23.98 -33.32 -15.50
CA PRO A 11 22.81 -32.88 -16.27
C PRO A 11 22.04 -31.85 -15.48
N THR A 12 22.01 -30.61 -15.98
CA THR A 12 21.16 -29.57 -15.44
C THR A 12 19.71 -29.98 -15.67
N LEU A 13 19.02 -30.37 -14.61
CA LEU A 13 17.58 -30.67 -14.67
C LEU A 13 16.85 -29.46 -15.32
N PRO A 14 15.97 -29.76 -16.31
CA PRO A 14 15.22 -28.66 -16.97
C PRO A 14 14.43 -27.90 -15.93
N LEU A 15 14.51 -26.57 -16.00
CA LEU A 15 13.78 -25.69 -15.10
C LEU A 15 12.26 -25.95 -15.24
N PRO A 16 11.51 -25.98 -14.14
CA PRO A 16 10.07 -26.19 -14.19
C PRO A 16 9.40 -25.10 -15.08
N PRO A 17 8.31 -25.44 -15.78
CA PRO A 17 7.60 -24.50 -16.61
C PRO A 17 7.12 -23.29 -15.77
N PRO A 18 7.06 -22.09 -16.36
CA PRO A 18 6.64 -20.89 -15.64
C PRO A 18 5.19 -21.02 -15.17
N LYS A 19 4.93 -20.58 -13.94
CA LYS A 19 3.60 -20.56 -13.34
C LYS A 19 2.71 -19.57 -14.09
N ASN A 20 1.42 -19.88 -14.21
CA ASN A 20 0.43 -18.89 -14.66
C ASN A 20 0.10 -17.88 -13.56
N THR A 21 -0.61 -16.77 -13.90
CA THR A 21 -0.88 -15.68 -12.96
C THR A 21 -1.66 -16.14 -11.72
N PHE A 22 -2.66 -17.02 -11.87
CA PHE A 22 -3.43 -17.53 -10.72
C PHE A 22 -2.59 -18.41 -9.80
N GLN A 23 -1.73 -19.25 -10.36
CA GLN A 23 -0.77 -20.03 -9.59
C GLN A 23 0.23 -19.12 -8.86
N ARG A 24 0.62 -17.98 -9.45
CA ARG A 24 1.47 -16.98 -8.81
C ARG A 24 0.74 -16.28 -7.66
N ILE A 25 -0.52 -15.89 -7.85
CA ILE A 25 -1.33 -15.26 -6.78
C ILE A 25 -1.45 -16.20 -5.57
N ALA A 26 -1.81 -17.45 -5.78
CA ALA A 26 -1.82 -18.44 -4.70
C ALA A 26 -0.41 -18.69 -4.16
N GLY A 27 0.58 -18.80 -5.05
CA GLY A 27 1.95 -19.08 -4.71
C GLY A 27 2.63 -18.02 -3.85
N VAL A 28 2.34 -16.73 -4.05
CA VAL A 28 2.93 -15.67 -3.20
C VAL A 28 2.43 -15.75 -1.76
N LEU A 29 1.24 -16.31 -1.53
CA LEU A 29 0.68 -16.50 -0.18
C LEU A 29 1.24 -17.72 0.54
N PHE A 30 1.45 -18.84 -0.19
CA PHE A 30 1.78 -20.14 0.41
C PHE A 30 3.21 -20.62 0.14
N ALA A 31 3.84 -20.19 -0.97
CA ALA A 31 5.19 -20.57 -1.38
C ALA A 31 5.92 -19.34 -2.00
N PRO A 32 6.11 -18.22 -1.25
CA PRO A 32 6.55 -16.95 -1.81
C PRO A 32 7.93 -17.02 -2.46
N ALA A 33 8.90 -17.73 -1.86
CA ALA A 33 10.27 -17.77 -2.38
C ALA A 33 10.33 -18.29 -3.82
N SER A 34 9.83 -19.51 -4.05
CA SER A 34 9.83 -20.13 -5.38
C SER A 34 8.95 -19.37 -6.39
N THR A 35 7.91 -18.69 -5.89
CA THR A 35 7.02 -17.92 -6.76
C THR A 35 7.67 -16.62 -7.20
N PHE A 36 8.34 -15.89 -6.32
CA PHE A 36 9.08 -14.68 -6.72
C PHE A 36 10.30 -15.00 -7.59
N GLU A 37 10.95 -16.15 -7.45
CA GLU A 37 11.96 -16.61 -8.39
C GLU A 37 11.36 -16.83 -9.80
N ASP A 38 10.18 -17.42 -9.89
CA ASP A 38 9.46 -17.58 -11.15
C ASP A 38 9.03 -16.23 -11.76
N ILE A 39 8.51 -15.31 -10.95
CA ILE A 39 8.17 -13.93 -11.37
C ILE A 39 9.41 -13.20 -11.85
N ALA A 40 10.55 -13.33 -11.17
CA ALA A 40 11.80 -12.69 -11.57
C ALA A 40 12.32 -13.23 -12.94
N ARG A 41 12.11 -14.51 -13.24
CA ARG A 41 12.47 -15.10 -14.52
C ARG A 41 11.57 -14.64 -15.67
N LYS A 42 10.26 -14.56 -15.46
CA LYS A 42 9.28 -14.18 -16.47
C LYS A 42 8.26 -13.19 -15.87
N PRO A 43 8.64 -11.91 -15.71
CA PRO A 43 7.77 -10.91 -15.09
C PRO A 43 6.55 -10.63 -15.95
N ASP A 44 5.36 -10.64 -15.32
CA ASP A 44 4.09 -10.22 -15.87
C ASP A 44 3.52 -9.09 -15.02
N VAL A 45 2.97 -8.08 -15.66
CA VAL A 45 2.48 -6.85 -15.04
C VAL A 45 0.99 -6.66 -15.30
N LEU A 46 0.56 -6.92 -16.54
CA LEU A 46 -0.78 -6.53 -16.98
C LEU A 46 -1.89 -7.26 -16.22
N VAL A 47 -1.80 -8.59 -16.11
CA VAL A 47 -2.87 -9.39 -15.50
C VAL A 47 -3.01 -9.14 -14.00
N PRO A 48 -1.92 -9.18 -13.16
CA PRO A 48 -2.05 -8.84 -11.76
C PRO A 48 -2.51 -7.39 -11.54
N MET A 49 -2.06 -6.43 -12.35
CA MET A 49 -2.49 -5.03 -12.26
C MET A 49 -3.99 -4.89 -12.55
N LEU A 50 -4.49 -5.50 -13.63
CA LEU A 50 -5.91 -5.47 -13.97
C LEU A 50 -6.77 -6.13 -12.89
N LEU A 51 -6.31 -7.26 -12.34
CA LEU A 51 -7.02 -7.94 -11.25
C LEU A 51 -7.17 -7.02 -10.02
N ILE A 52 -6.08 -6.40 -9.59
CA ILE A 52 -6.08 -5.49 -8.44
C ILE A 52 -7.00 -4.28 -8.72
N LEU A 53 -6.96 -3.73 -9.95
CA LEU A 53 -7.83 -2.62 -10.35
C LEU A 53 -9.31 -3.01 -10.35
N VAL A 54 -9.66 -4.17 -10.91
CA VAL A 54 -11.05 -4.66 -10.91
C VAL A 54 -11.57 -4.82 -9.49
N ILE A 55 -10.79 -5.46 -8.62
CA ILE A 55 -11.17 -5.62 -7.20
C ILE A 55 -11.25 -4.25 -6.51
N GLY A 56 -10.31 -3.34 -6.81
CA GLY A 56 -10.32 -1.96 -6.31
C GLY A 56 -11.56 -1.19 -6.72
N TYR A 57 -12.01 -1.32 -7.97
CA TYR A 57 -13.25 -0.69 -8.43
C TYR A 57 -14.50 -1.33 -7.84
N ILE A 58 -14.55 -2.64 -7.68
CA ILE A 58 -15.64 -3.32 -6.97
C ILE A 58 -15.72 -2.80 -5.53
N ASN A 59 -14.59 -2.71 -4.84
CA ASN A 59 -14.51 -2.12 -3.49
C ASN A 59 -15.04 -0.68 -3.50
N THR A 60 -14.55 0.18 -4.39
CA THR A 60 -15.00 1.57 -4.52
C THR A 60 -16.51 1.65 -4.74
N PHE A 61 -17.05 0.87 -5.67
CA PHE A 61 -18.48 0.84 -5.97
C PHE A 61 -19.33 0.45 -4.76
N LEU A 62 -18.89 -0.51 -3.96
CA LEU A 62 -19.57 -0.96 -2.75
C LEU A 62 -19.43 0.03 -1.59
N MET A 63 -18.30 0.72 -1.49
CA MET A 63 -17.96 1.60 -0.36
C MET A 63 -18.48 3.03 -0.53
N MET A 64 -18.44 3.59 -1.74
CA MET A 64 -18.79 5.00 -1.99
C MET A 64 -20.17 5.42 -1.48
N PRO A 65 -21.25 4.61 -1.65
CA PRO A 65 -22.58 4.96 -1.12
C PRO A 65 -22.66 4.95 0.42
N ARG A 66 -21.68 4.28 1.06
CA ARG A 66 -21.63 4.10 2.52
C ARG A 66 -20.79 5.15 3.23
N MET A 67 -20.00 5.96 2.46
CA MET A 67 -19.18 7.01 3.04
C MET A 67 -20.05 8.16 3.54
N ASP A 68 -19.85 8.55 4.80
CA ASP A 68 -20.45 9.75 5.37
C ASP A 68 -19.61 10.98 5.05
N TRP A 69 -19.89 11.57 3.89
CA TRP A 69 -19.19 12.77 3.43
C TRP A 69 -19.55 14.02 4.25
N ASN A 70 -20.69 14.00 5.00
CA ASN A 70 -21.04 15.10 5.88
C ASN A 70 -20.07 15.17 7.08
N ALA A 71 -19.76 14.01 7.70
CA ALA A 71 -18.79 13.96 8.79
C ALA A 71 -17.43 14.57 8.41
N VAL A 72 -16.95 14.31 7.17
CA VAL A 72 -15.70 14.91 6.68
C VAL A 72 -15.83 16.43 6.51
N SER A 73 -16.95 16.88 5.93
CA SER A 73 -17.15 18.31 5.69
C SER A 73 -17.34 19.07 7.00
N GLU A 74 -18.05 18.51 7.99
CA GLU A 74 -18.24 19.10 9.31
C GLU A 74 -16.92 19.28 10.05
N ALA A 75 -16.06 18.24 10.09
CA ALA A 75 -14.74 18.33 10.70
C ALA A 75 -13.86 19.40 10.03
N GLN A 76 -13.98 19.53 8.71
CA GLN A 76 -13.22 20.56 7.97
C GLN A 76 -13.78 21.96 8.22
N ILE A 77 -15.12 22.14 8.28
CA ILE A 77 -15.77 23.39 8.59
C ILE A 77 -15.40 23.87 10.00
N GLU A 78 -15.44 22.97 10.99
CA GLU A 78 -15.02 23.26 12.36
C GLU A 78 -13.58 23.79 12.40
N ALA A 79 -12.66 23.09 11.70
CA ALA A 79 -11.27 23.51 11.59
C ALA A 79 -11.09 24.87 10.88
N ILE A 80 -11.96 25.21 9.91
CA ILE A 80 -11.93 26.49 9.19
C ILE A 80 -12.53 27.59 10.04
N LYS A 81 -13.68 27.37 10.71
CA LYS A 81 -14.29 28.35 11.65
C LYS A 81 -13.34 28.74 12.76
N ALA A 82 -12.61 27.76 13.33
CA ALA A 82 -11.57 28.02 14.32
C ALA A 82 -10.44 28.92 13.79
N LYS A 83 -10.18 28.86 12.47
CA LYS A 83 -9.13 29.66 11.80
C LYS A 83 -9.61 31.03 11.33
N ASN A 84 -10.84 31.12 10.91
CA ASN A 84 -11.42 32.34 10.34
C ASN A 84 -12.87 32.49 10.80
N PRO A 85 -13.08 33.06 12.02
CA PRO A 85 -14.41 33.25 12.60
C PRO A 85 -15.34 34.19 11.79
N GLN A 86 -14.77 34.96 10.88
CA GLN A 86 -15.49 35.91 10.04
C GLN A 86 -16.08 35.27 8.77
N MET A 87 -15.88 33.99 8.51
CA MET A 87 -16.47 33.32 7.35
C MET A 87 -17.99 33.26 7.48
N THR A 88 -18.66 33.62 6.38
CA THR A 88 -20.12 33.56 6.30
C THR A 88 -20.63 32.12 6.19
N ASP A 89 -21.88 31.87 6.57
CA ASP A 89 -22.49 30.56 6.41
C ASP A 89 -22.52 30.10 4.94
N ALA A 90 -22.68 31.07 4.00
CA ALA A 90 -22.62 30.78 2.57
C ALA A 90 -21.24 30.28 2.11
N ASP A 91 -20.14 30.83 2.65
CA ASP A 91 -18.78 30.39 2.36
C ASP A 91 -18.53 28.96 2.92
N LEU A 92 -19.02 28.72 4.14
CA LEU A 92 -18.90 27.42 4.79
C LEU A 92 -19.68 26.32 4.03
N GLU A 93 -20.87 26.65 3.55
CA GLU A 93 -21.67 25.74 2.72
C GLU A 93 -20.96 25.44 1.38
N ARG A 94 -20.33 26.46 0.78
CA ARG A 94 -19.51 26.27 -0.43
C ARG A 94 -18.34 25.34 -0.17
N VAL A 95 -17.62 25.50 0.94
CA VAL A 95 -16.53 24.61 1.36
C VAL A 95 -17.05 23.19 1.55
N SER A 96 -18.20 23.01 2.23
CA SER A 96 -18.82 21.70 2.42
C SER A 96 -19.09 21.01 1.08
N ARG A 97 -19.76 21.70 0.15
CA ARG A 97 -20.04 21.18 -1.20
C ARG A 97 -18.77 20.79 -1.95
N MET A 98 -17.75 21.64 -1.91
CA MET A 98 -16.46 21.36 -2.58
C MET A 98 -15.76 20.15 -1.96
N THR A 99 -15.72 20.04 -0.64
CA THR A 99 -15.12 18.92 0.08
C THR A 99 -15.80 17.61 -0.28
N GLN A 100 -17.13 17.58 -0.26
CA GLN A 100 -17.90 16.39 -0.62
C GLN A 100 -17.71 16.01 -2.10
N ALA A 101 -17.75 16.99 -3.00
CA ALA A 101 -17.56 16.77 -4.44
C ALA A 101 -16.15 16.21 -4.72
N PHE A 102 -15.13 16.86 -4.13
CA PHE A 102 -13.74 16.41 -4.27
C PHE A 102 -13.53 15.00 -3.69
N GLY A 103 -14.07 14.73 -2.49
CA GLY A 103 -14.00 13.41 -1.86
C GLY A 103 -14.62 12.30 -2.71
N LYS A 104 -15.79 12.57 -3.31
CA LYS A 104 -16.45 11.62 -4.22
C LYS A 104 -15.60 11.39 -5.49
N VAL A 105 -15.13 12.46 -6.12
CA VAL A 105 -14.28 12.36 -7.32
C VAL A 105 -12.99 11.62 -6.98
N ALA A 106 -12.28 12.02 -5.93
CA ALA A 106 -11.03 11.38 -5.51
C ALA A 106 -11.22 9.90 -5.18
N GLY A 107 -12.33 9.52 -4.56
CA GLY A 107 -12.67 8.13 -4.29
C GLY A 107 -12.84 7.30 -5.56
N TRP A 108 -13.54 7.82 -6.58
CA TRP A 108 -13.70 7.11 -7.84
C TRP A 108 -12.40 6.97 -8.64
N PHE A 109 -11.52 7.96 -8.55
CA PHE A 109 -10.19 7.91 -9.19
C PHE A 109 -9.13 7.20 -8.33
N GLY A 110 -9.44 6.86 -7.07
CA GLY A 110 -8.53 6.19 -6.14
C GLY A 110 -7.80 4.98 -6.71
N PRO A 111 -8.49 4.00 -7.33
CA PRO A 111 -7.82 2.84 -7.94
C PRO A 111 -6.82 3.21 -9.04
N LEU A 112 -7.06 4.27 -9.82
CA LEU A 112 -6.12 4.74 -10.85
C LEU A 112 -4.88 5.41 -10.24
N PHE A 113 -5.03 6.15 -9.14
CA PHE A 113 -3.88 6.66 -8.39
C PHE A 113 -2.99 5.54 -7.87
N GLY A 114 -3.56 4.36 -7.60
CA GLY A 114 -2.81 3.16 -7.26
C GLY A 114 -1.79 2.76 -8.32
N ILE A 115 -2.11 2.92 -9.62
CA ILE A 115 -1.17 2.63 -10.71
C ILE A 115 0.07 3.53 -10.59
N VAL A 116 -0.15 4.84 -10.42
CA VAL A 116 0.94 5.82 -10.28
C VAL A 116 1.79 5.47 -9.06
N TRP A 117 1.14 5.10 -7.96
CA TRP A 117 1.83 4.68 -6.74
C TRP A 117 2.72 3.45 -6.96
N TRP A 118 2.22 2.41 -7.62
CA TRP A 118 2.99 1.18 -7.91
C TRP A 118 4.17 1.44 -8.85
N LEU A 119 3.98 2.32 -9.85
CA LEU A 119 5.07 2.74 -10.75
C LEU A 119 6.18 3.48 -9.98
N ILE A 120 5.81 4.42 -9.11
CA ILE A 120 6.75 5.16 -8.26
C ILE A 120 7.48 4.18 -7.33
N MET A 121 6.75 3.30 -6.64
CA MET A 121 7.31 2.32 -5.72
C MET A 121 8.30 1.40 -6.44
N ALA A 122 7.94 0.89 -7.62
CA ALA A 122 8.82 0.06 -8.43
C ALA A 122 10.10 0.80 -8.86
N GLY A 123 9.97 2.07 -9.23
CA GLY A 123 11.11 2.93 -9.59
C GLY A 123 12.05 3.19 -8.41
N VAL A 124 11.49 3.55 -7.26
CA VAL A 124 12.26 3.79 -6.03
C VAL A 124 12.99 2.53 -5.58
N LEU A 125 12.30 1.38 -5.56
CA LEU A 125 12.92 0.10 -5.21
C LEU A 125 14.04 -0.26 -6.20
N LEU A 126 13.77 -0.20 -7.50
CA LEU A 126 14.79 -0.50 -8.51
C LEU A 126 16.03 0.38 -8.34
N LEU A 127 15.83 1.69 -8.14
CA LEU A 127 16.92 2.64 -7.93
C LEU A 127 17.71 2.30 -6.67
N ALA A 128 17.03 2.10 -5.54
CA ALA A 128 17.66 1.77 -4.26
C ALA A 128 18.49 0.47 -4.37
N PHE A 129 17.94 -0.57 -5.00
CA PHE A 129 18.67 -1.82 -5.19
C PHE A 129 19.86 -1.67 -6.14
N ARG A 130 19.74 -0.90 -7.24
CA ARG A 130 20.86 -0.63 -8.16
C ARG A 130 22.00 0.15 -7.49
N LEU A 131 21.68 1.18 -6.72
CA LEU A 131 22.68 1.94 -5.95
C LEU A 131 23.41 1.06 -4.94
N MET A 132 22.78 0.03 -4.45
CA MET A 132 23.35 -0.95 -3.53
C MET A 132 24.01 -2.16 -4.24
N GLY A 133 24.26 -2.08 -5.57
CA GLY A 133 24.90 -3.14 -6.34
C GLY A 133 24.00 -4.33 -6.71
N GLY A 134 22.69 -4.19 -6.59
CA GLY A 134 21.72 -5.16 -7.08
C GLY A 134 21.49 -5.04 -8.59
N GLN A 135 20.87 -6.06 -9.17
CA GLN A 135 20.49 -6.14 -10.58
C GLN A 135 18.98 -5.93 -10.75
N GLY A 136 18.49 -6.13 -11.95
CA GLY A 136 17.07 -6.19 -12.25
C GLY A 136 16.59 -5.13 -13.24
N THR A 137 15.37 -5.32 -13.71
CA THR A 137 14.67 -4.45 -14.65
C THR A 137 13.47 -3.81 -13.97
N PHE A 138 12.97 -2.69 -14.54
CA PHE A 138 11.76 -2.03 -14.04
C PHE A 138 10.53 -2.98 -14.08
N LYS A 139 10.42 -3.82 -15.12
CA LYS A 139 9.34 -4.79 -15.24
C LYS A 139 9.36 -5.83 -14.12
N GLN A 140 10.55 -6.29 -13.70
CA GLN A 140 10.70 -7.21 -12.57
C GLN A 140 10.33 -6.53 -11.24
N ALA A 141 10.78 -5.29 -11.01
CA ALA A 141 10.45 -4.52 -9.82
C ALA A 141 8.94 -4.26 -9.73
N LEU A 142 8.30 -3.82 -10.84
CA LEU A 142 6.86 -3.56 -10.89
C LEU A 142 6.04 -4.84 -10.70
N SER A 143 6.43 -5.94 -11.33
CA SER A 143 5.78 -7.24 -11.12
C SER A 143 5.89 -7.67 -9.65
N THR A 144 7.07 -7.50 -9.03
CA THR A 144 7.27 -7.78 -7.60
C THR A 144 6.34 -6.94 -6.72
N VAL A 145 6.24 -5.63 -6.97
CA VAL A 145 5.34 -4.73 -6.23
C VAL A 145 3.90 -5.21 -6.33
N LEU A 146 3.41 -5.50 -7.54
CA LEU A 146 2.02 -5.92 -7.77
C LEU A 146 1.69 -7.23 -7.05
N TYR A 147 2.55 -8.24 -7.15
CA TYR A 147 2.33 -9.50 -6.46
C TYR A 147 2.47 -9.40 -4.94
N SER A 148 3.37 -8.53 -4.45
CA SER A 148 3.47 -8.24 -3.02
C SER A 148 2.26 -7.50 -2.47
N TRP A 149 1.45 -6.85 -3.32
CA TRP A 149 0.22 -6.13 -2.95
C TRP A 149 -0.99 -7.04 -2.67
N ILE A 150 -0.89 -8.34 -2.95
CA ILE A 150 -2.01 -9.30 -2.76
C ILE A 150 -2.57 -9.30 -1.33
N PRO A 151 -1.79 -9.26 -0.23
CA PRO A 151 -2.35 -9.11 1.11
C PRO A 151 -3.21 -7.85 1.28
N MET A 152 -2.87 -6.74 0.63
CA MET A 152 -3.67 -5.51 0.67
C MET A 152 -5.01 -5.68 -0.06
N VAL A 153 -5.04 -6.48 -1.13
CA VAL A 153 -6.31 -6.85 -1.79
C VAL A 153 -7.21 -7.61 -0.83
N ILE A 154 -6.66 -8.56 -0.07
CA ILE A 154 -7.39 -9.30 0.96
C ILE A 154 -7.90 -8.33 2.04
N TYR A 155 -7.07 -7.40 2.51
CA TYR A 155 -7.46 -6.35 3.46
C TYR A 155 -8.66 -5.56 2.96
N TYR A 156 -8.64 -5.06 1.72
CA TYR A 156 -9.76 -4.30 1.15
C TYR A 156 -11.05 -5.12 1.04
N ILE A 157 -10.95 -6.41 0.72
CA ILE A 157 -12.11 -7.32 0.72
C ILE A 157 -12.68 -7.44 2.13
N VAL A 158 -11.84 -7.65 3.14
CA VAL A 158 -12.26 -7.75 4.54
C VAL A 158 -12.90 -6.45 5.02
N VAL A 159 -12.28 -5.29 4.73
CA VAL A 159 -12.85 -3.96 5.04
C VAL A 159 -14.23 -3.80 4.42
N THR A 160 -14.39 -4.18 3.14
CA THR A 160 -15.67 -4.09 2.44
C THR A 160 -16.73 -4.95 3.11
N ILE A 161 -16.44 -6.21 3.44
CA ILE A 161 -17.38 -7.12 4.10
C ILE A 161 -17.83 -6.54 5.46
N VAL A 162 -16.90 -6.06 6.26
CA VAL A 162 -17.17 -5.45 7.57
C VAL A 162 -17.98 -4.17 7.43
N ALA A 163 -17.63 -3.34 6.44
CA ALA A 163 -18.27 -2.06 6.18
C ALA A 163 -19.71 -2.20 5.69
N VAL A 164 -19.97 -3.17 4.81
CA VAL A 164 -21.32 -3.44 4.28
C VAL A 164 -22.32 -3.75 5.41
N GLY A 165 -21.85 -4.39 6.50
CA GLY A 165 -22.67 -4.69 7.67
C GLY A 165 -22.90 -3.53 8.64
N ARG A 166 -22.23 -2.36 8.48
CA ARG A 166 -22.22 -1.26 9.47
C ARG A 166 -23.02 -0.02 9.09
N GLY A 167 -23.64 0.05 7.92
CA GLY A 167 -24.34 1.24 7.46
C GLY A 167 -23.36 2.34 6.95
N LYS A 168 -23.58 3.62 7.36
CA LYS A 168 -22.68 4.72 6.99
C LYS A 168 -21.37 4.68 7.79
N ILE A 169 -20.29 5.01 7.15
CA ILE A 169 -18.93 4.99 7.69
C ILE A 169 -18.30 6.37 7.52
N ASP A 170 -17.80 6.91 8.60
CA ASP A 170 -16.96 8.09 8.57
C ASP A 170 -15.61 7.74 7.89
N PRO A 171 -15.26 8.37 6.76
CA PRO A 171 -13.98 8.13 6.07
C PRO A 171 -12.75 8.33 6.95
N THR A 172 -12.80 9.15 7.98
CA THR A 172 -11.69 9.37 8.92
C THR A 172 -11.38 8.15 9.76
N HIS A 173 -12.36 7.26 9.98
CA HIS A 173 -12.22 6.01 10.73
C HIS A 173 -11.95 4.77 9.85
N MET A 174 -11.76 4.94 8.53
CA MET A 174 -11.52 3.81 7.61
C MET A 174 -10.36 2.92 8.02
N VAL A 175 -9.29 3.51 8.56
CA VAL A 175 -8.07 2.78 8.99
C VAL A 175 -8.33 1.82 10.15
N THR A 176 -9.39 2.06 10.94
CA THR A 176 -9.75 1.29 12.13
C THR A 176 -11.06 0.49 11.98
N VAL A 177 -11.68 0.50 10.80
CA VAL A 177 -12.87 -0.32 10.50
C VAL A 177 -12.59 -1.80 10.76
N VAL A 178 -11.43 -2.27 10.36
CA VAL A 178 -10.87 -3.57 10.74
C VAL A 178 -9.80 -3.32 11.78
N LYS A 179 -9.88 -3.97 12.93
CA LYS A 179 -8.90 -3.82 14.02
C LYS A 179 -7.62 -4.61 13.73
N SER A 180 -7.03 -4.38 12.55
CA SER A 180 -5.82 -5.07 12.07
C SER A 180 -4.51 -4.34 12.41
N ASN A 181 -4.60 -3.13 12.99
CA ASN A 181 -3.45 -2.32 13.44
C ASN A 181 -3.72 -1.75 14.83
N PRO A 182 -2.69 -1.39 15.62
CA PRO A 182 -2.86 -0.90 17.00
C PRO A 182 -3.51 0.48 17.11
N ALA A 183 -3.69 1.23 16.02
CA ALA A 183 -4.29 2.56 16.05
C ALA A 183 -5.74 2.56 16.57
N PHE A 184 -6.44 1.41 16.55
CA PHE A 184 -7.78 1.32 17.11
C PHE A 184 -7.84 1.52 18.65
N LEU A 185 -6.68 1.49 19.34
CA LEU A 185 -6.55 1.73 20.78
C LEU A 185 -6.39 3.21 21.11
N VAL A 186 -6.26 4.09 20.12
CA VAL A 186 -5.90 5.49 20.28
C VAL A 186 -6.92 6.37 19.59
N ASP A 187 -7.36 7.45 20.26
CA ASP A 187 -8.21 8.45 19.62
C ASP A 187 -7.39 9.34 18.70
N MET A 188 -7.83 9.44 17.43
CA MET A 188 -7.17 10.23 16.40
C MET A 188 -7.20 11.73 16.69
N LYS A 189 -8.24 12.24 17.37
CA LYS A 189 -8.38 13.66 17.70
C LYS A 189 -7.48 14.05 18.88
N GLU A 190 -7.39 13.17 19.88
CA GLU A 190 -6.58 13.42 21.08
C GLU A 190 -5.08 13.20 20.85
N GLN A 191 -4.73 12.13 20.10
CA GLN A 191 -3.35 11.69 19.90
C GLN A 191 -3.03 11.45 18.42
N PRO A 192 -3.15 12.45 17.53
CA PRO A 192 -3.04 12.29 16.08
C PRO A 192 -1.67 11.76 15.63
N ILE A 193 -0.60 12.10 16.34
CA ILE A 193 0.76 11.64 16.04
C ILE A 193 0.89 10.14 16.33
N LEU A 194 0.45 9.71 17.50
CA LEU A 194 0.49 8.31 17.92
C LEU A 194 -0.42 7.45 17.03
N PHE A 195 -1.63 7.95 16.72
CA PHE A 195 -2.53 7.30 15.78
C PHE A 195 -1.89 7.11 14.40
N SER A 196 -1.25 8.15 13.87
CA SER A 196 -0.55 8.10 12.58
C SER A 196 0.60 7.09 12.60
N LEU A 197 1.35 7.02 13.69
CA LEU A 197 2.44 6.05 13.85
C LEU A 197 1.90 4.62 13.90
N LEU A 198 0.95 4.35 14.78
CA LEU A 198 0.41 3.00 15.02
C LEU A 198 -0.36 2.45 13.80
N SER A 199 -0.98 3.31 13.00
CA SER A 199 -1.69 2.91 11.79
C SER A 199 -0.81 2.27 10.71
N ASN A 200 0.52 2.39 10.81
CA ASN A 200 1.44 1.77 9.87
C ASN A 200 1.79 0.31 10.22
N PHE A 201 1.50 -0.14 11.44
CA PHE A 201 1.78 -1.51 11.90
C PHE A 201 0.57 -2.43 11.70
N ASP A 202 0.02 -2.42 10.50
CA ASP A 202 -1.08 -3.28 10.09
C ASP A 202 -0.59 -4.66 9.68
N VAL A 203 -1.31 -5.72 10.06
CA VAL A 203 -0.92 -7.11 9.78
C VAL A 203 -0.75 -7.36 8.28
N PHE A 204 -1.64 -6.81 7.45
CA PHE A 204 -1.57 -6.96 5.99
C PHE A 204 -0.40 -6.17 5.40
N THR A 205 -0.09 -5.00 5.97
CA THR A 205 1.10 -4.22 5.59
C THR A 205 2.38 -4.96 5.92
N ILE A 206 2.48 -5.56 7.11
CA ILE A 206 3.64 -6.37 7.50
C ILE A 206 3.78 -7.57 6.55
N TRP A 207 2.69 -8.26 6.23
CA TRP A 207 2.70 -9.37 5.27
C TRP A 207 3.16 -8.91 3.89
N MET A 208 2.63 -7.78 3.37
CA MET A 208 3.09 -7.18 2.12
C MET A 208 4.60 -6.87 2.14
N LEU A 209 5.13 -6.31 3.24
CA LEU A 209 6.56 -6.02 3.38
C LEU A 209 7.41 -7.29 3.32
N VAL A 210 6.98 -8.36 3.99
CA VAL A 210 7.67 -9.67 3.92
C VAL A 210 7.72 -10.19 2.49
N LEU A 211 6.61 -10.15 1.77
CA LEU A 211 6.55 -10.54 0.37
C LEU A 211 7.44 -9.66 -0.51
N LEU A 212 7.43 -8.35 -0.27
CA LEU A 212 8.25 -7.39 -0.99
C LEU A 212 9.76 -7.66 -0.78
N ILE A 213 10.17 -7.97 0.44
CA ILE A 213 11.56 -8.34 0.77
C ILE A 213 11.97 -9.60 -0.01
N ILE A 214 11.14 -10.64 -0.01
CA ILE A 214 11.42 -11.89 -0.72
C ILE A 214 11.51 -11.64 -2.23
N GLY A 215 10.56 -10.91 -2.79
CA GLY A 215 10.51 -10.60 -4.21
C GLY A 215 11.66 -9.68 -4.66
N CYS A 216 12.01 -8.68 -3.84
CA CYS A 216 13.15 -7.82 -4.12
C CYS A 216 14.47 -8.58 -4.10
N ALA A 217 14.68 -9.49 -3.14
CA ALA A 217 15.86 -10.34 -3.10
C ALA A 217 15.96 -11.21 -4.38
N ALA A 218 14.83 -11.75 -4.85
CA ALA A 218 14.78 -12.60 -6.04
C ALA A 218 15.15 -11.83 -7.33
N PHE A 219 14.52 -10.67 -7.59
CA PHE A 219 14.78 -9.95 -8.84
C PHE A 219 16.12 -9.22 -8.84
N SER A 220 16.55 -8.71 -7.67
CA SER A 220 17.83 -7.95 -7.58
C SER A 220 19.07 -8.84 -7.41
N LYS A 221 18.86 -10.15 -7.21
CA LYS A 221 19.92 -11.14 -6.93
C LYS A 221 20.76 -10.75 -5.71
N THR A 222 20.12 -10.20 -4.68
CA THR A 222 20.77 -9.86 -3.41
C THR A 222 20.34 -10.82 -2.30
N SER A 223 21.05 -10.81 -1.17
CA SER A 223 20.62 -11.58 0.00
C SER A 223 19.31 -11.03 0.58
N ARG A 224 18.51 -11.88 1.22
CA ARG A 224 17.27 -11.47 1.92
C ARG A 224 17.53 -10.44 3.01
N ALA A 225 18.68 -10.56 3.71
CA ALA A 225 19.08 -9.58 4.74
C ALA A 225 19.29 -8.19 4.13
N LYS A 226 19.99 -8.10 2.99
CA LYS A 226 20.19 -6.84 2.26
C LYS A 226 18.85 -6.28 1.74
N ALA A 227 18.01 -7.13 1.18
CA ALA A 227 16.68 -6.73 0.73
C ALA A 227 15.81 -6.21 1.90
N ALA A 228 15.83 -6.88 3.05
CA ALA A 228 15.14 -6.44 4.24
C ALA A 228 15.64 -5.06 4.72
N ALA A 229 16.95 -4.86 4.79
CA ALA A 229 17.52 -3.58 5.18
C ALA A 229 17.04 -2.44 4.26
N ILE A 230 17.06 -2.63 2.94
CA ILE A 230 16.62 -1.61 1.98
C ILE A 230 15.11 -1.34 2.11
N VAL A 231 14.28 -2.38 2.06
CA VAL A 231 12.81 -2.24 2.08
C VAL A 231 12.34 -1.63 3.41
N LEU A 232 12.86 -2.10 4.55
CA LEU A 232 12.48 -1.60 5.86
C LEU A 232 12.98 -0.17 6.10
N SER A 233 14.15 0.21 5.59
CA SER A 233 14.64 1.60 5.63
C SER A 233 13.74 2.54 4.83
N LEU A 234 13.33 2.17 3.62
CA LEU A 234 12.39 2.95 2.82
C LEU A 234 11.02 3.06 3.49
N TRP A 235 10.53 1.99 4.08
CA TRP A 235 9.28 1.99 4.83
C TRP A 235 9.36 2.87 6.08
N ALA A 236 10.48 2.80 6.85
CA ALA A 236 10.71 3.66 8.00
C ALA A 236 10.73 5.14 7.62
N VAL A 237 11.41 5.51 6.52
CA VAL A 237 11.40 6.88 5.98
C VAL A 237 9.98 7.33 5.64
N MET A 238 9.17 6.47 5.01
CA MET A 238 7.78 6.77 4.71
C MET A 238 6.93 7.00 5.98
N ILE A 239 7.13 6.19 7.02
CA ILE A 239 6.47 6.39 8.33
C ILE A 239 6.87 7.72 8.94
N LEU A 240 8.16 8.06 8.93
CA LEU A 240 8.66 9.33 9.47
C LEU A 240 8.03 10.52 8.73
N ILE A 241 7.96 10.49 7.41
CA ILE A 241 7.31 11.53 6.60
C ILE A 241 5.83 11.65 6.96
N LYS A 242 5.07 10.55 6.99
CA LYS A 242 3.64 10.56 7.36
C LYS A 242 3.42 11.12 8.77
N THR A 243 4.22 10.67 9.73
CA THR A 243 4.11 11.10 11.12
C THR A 243 4.50 12.58 11.29
N ALA A 244 5.51 13.05 10.55
CA ALA A 244 5.88 14.46 10.52
C ALA A 244 4.74 15.34 9.97
N PHE A 245 4.05 14.93 8.89
CA PHE A 245 2.87 15.63 8.40
C PHE A 245 1.74 15.65 9.43
N ALA A 246 1.48 14.55 10.14
CA ALA A 246 0.50 14.52 11.22
C ALA A 246 0.89 15.46 12.38
N ALA A 247 2.17 15.51 12.76
CA ALA A 247 2.68 16.43 13.78
C ALA A 247 2.54 17.89 13.34
N MET A 248 2.86 18.22 12.10
CA MET A 248 2.69 19.57 11.56
C MET A 248 1.21 20.00 11.53
N ALA A 249 0.31 19.09 11.18
CA ALA A 249 -1.13 19.35 11.21
C ALA A 249 -1.63 19.58 12.64
N ALA A 250 -1.21 18.75 13.60
CA ALA A 250 -1.54 18.89 15.02
C ALA A 250 -1.00 20.18 15.65
N ALA A 251 0.24 20.58 15.33
CA ALA A 251 0.84 21.83 15.81
C ALA A 251 0.06 23.04 15.33
N LYS A 252 -0.37 23.06 14.07
CA LYS A 252 -1.21 24.14 13.51
C LYS A 252 -2.58 24.27 14.21
N MET A 253 -3.08 23.20 14.80
CA MET A 253 -4.33 23.24 15.58
C MET A 253 -4.11 23.80 16.99
N LYS A 254 -2.99 23.47 17.66
CA LYS A 254 -2.69 23.93 19.04
C LYS A 254 -2.33 25.41 19.16
N VAL A 255 -1.61 26.00 18.20
CA VAL A 255 -1.17 27.42 18.21
C VAL A 255 -2.35 28.41 18.20
N LYS A 256 -3.60 27.97 18.00
CA LYS A 256 -4.79 28.81 17.90
C LYS A 256 -5.77 28.70 19.07
N THR A 257 -5.46 27.85 20.05
CA THR A 257 -6.22 27.70 21.30
C THR A 257 -5.57 28.44 22.48
N THR A 258 -4.44 29.09 22.27
CA THR A 258 -3.75 30.06 23.15
C THR A 258 -3.83 31.46 22.57
#